data_8dec4a195d4fbceed7b77bbe231f8912
#
_entry.id   8dec4a195d4fbceed7b77bbe231f8912
#
_cell.length_a   1.000
_cell.length_b   1.000
_cell.length_c   1.000
_cell.angle_alpha   90.00
_cell.angle_beta   90.00
_cell.angle_gamma   90.00
#
_symmetry.space_group_name_H-M   'P 1'
#
loop_
_entity.id
_entity.type
_entity.pdbx_description
1 polymer ?
#
loop_
_entity_poly.entity_id
_entity_poly.type
_entity_poly.pdbx_seq_one_letter_code
_entity_poly.pdbx_strand_id
1 'polypeptide(L)'
;MRHRTKTHLLNQKQILEFLHRAEVGRMGTFSQNGFPYIVPMHFVYFDNKVYLHGLPMGEKIDNIKYNQNVCFEIDEMLSLLDKGVENPCDVNTEFNSVIMQGHAFIVDNFYEKHKALFKIIEKFTPHLLEKEIPRKMIDGTAVIRIDIVKCVGRYYK
;
A
#
# COMPACT_ATOMS: atom_id res chain seq x y z
N MET A 1 -13.18 21.20 -9.23
CA MET A 1 -13.03 19.75 -9.04
C MET A 1 -13.73 19.05 -10.21
N ARG A 2 -13.02 18.24 -11.00
CA ARG A 2 -13.58 17.60 -12.20
C ARG A 2 -14.75 16.68 -11.82
N HIS A 3 -15.83 16.62 -12.63
CA HIS A 3 -17.06 15.85 -12.37
C HIS A 3 -16.77 14.37 -12.00
N ARG A 4 -15.88 13.71 -12.74
CA ARG A 4 -15.47 12.30 -12.49
C ARG A 4 -14.90 12.05 -11.09
N THR A 5 -14.30 13.05 -10.44
CA THR A 5 -13.71 12.91 -9.09
C THR A 5 -14.78 12.75 -8.00
N LYS A 6 -16.04 13.08 -8.27
CA LYS A 6 -17.14 12.99 -7.32
C LYS A 6 -18.05 11.77 -7.54
N THR A 7 -18.08 11.23 -8.76
CA THR A 7 -19.07 10.23 -9.16
C THR A 7 -18.56 8.80 -9.22
N HIS A 8 -17.24 8.59 -9.31
CA HIS A 8 -16.62 7.27 -9.48
C HIS A 8 -15.80 6.90 -8.23
N LEU A 9 -16.48 6.83 -7.08
CA LEU A 9 -15.86 6.48 -5.81
C LEU A 9 -16.18 5.03 -5.47
N LEU A 10 -15.15 4.28 -5.09
CA LEU A 10 -15.30 2.98 -4.44
C LEU A 10 -15.95 3.18 -3.06
N ASN A 11 -16.89 2.33 -2.71
CA ASN A 11 -17.42 2.28 -1.35
C ASN A 11 -16.43 1.58 -0.40
N GLN A 12 -16.69 1.65 0.89
CA GLN A 12 -15.79 1.08 1.91
C GLN A 12 -15.53 -0.43 1.72
N LYS A 13 -16.56 -1.21 1.38
CA LYS A 13 -16.42 -2.64 1.13
C LYS A 13 -15.49 -2.92 -0.05
N GLN A 14 -15.67 -2.22 -1.16
CA GLN A 14 -14.82 -2.34 -2.35
C GLN A 14 -13.37 -1.95 -2.08
N ILE A 15 -13.14 -0.88 -1.28
CA ILE A 15 -11.80 -0.48 -0.85
C ILE A 15 -11.15 -1.61 -0.03
N LEU A 16 -11.86 -2.19 0.95
CA LEU A 16 -11.34 -3.26 1.78
C LEU A 16 -11.02 -4.52 0.96
N GLU A 17 -11.93 -4.93 0.08
CA GLU A 17 -11.70 -6.06 -0.83
C GLU A 17 -10.44 -5.83 -1.69
N PHE A 18 -10.26 -4.63 -2.21
CA PHE A 18 -9.09 -4.30 -3.02
C PHE A 18 -7.80 -4.29 -2.19
N LEU A 19 -7.81 -3.73 -0.98
CA LEU A 19 -6.65 -3.75 -0.07
C LEU A 19 -6.23 -5.18 0.33
N HIS A 20 -7.18 -6.09 0.48
CA HIS A 20 -6.87 -7.48 0.82
C HIS A 20 -6.29 -8.27 -0.34
N ARG A 21 -6.75 -8.03 -1.58
CA ARG A 21 -6.27 -8.79 -2.75
C ARG A 21 -5.05 -8.20 -3.44
N ALA A 22 -4.83 -6.87 -3.37
CA ALA A 22 -3.66 -6.24 -3.97
C ALA A 22 -2.38 -6.70 -3.29
N GLU A 23 -1.38 -7.10 -4.08
CA GLU A 23 -0.13 -7.65 -3.58
C GLU A 23 0.94 -6.58 -3.36
N VAL A 24 0.98 -5.59 -4.24
CA VAL A 24 1.97 -4.52 -4.23
C VAL A 24 1.29 -3.18 -4.07
N GLY A 25 1.82 -2.37 -3.16
CA GLY A 25 1.48 -0.96 -3.06
C GLY A 25 2.73 -0.09 -3.19
N ARG A 26 2.54 1.16 -3.48
CA ARG A 26 3.61 2.16 -3.63
C ARG A 26 3.57 3.14 -2.46
N MET A 27 4.64 3.17 -1.69
CA MET A 27 4.80 4.12 -0.58
C MET A 27 5.61 5.33 -1.05
N GLY A 28 4.99 6.50 -1.02
CA GLY A 28 5.63 7.78 -1.26
C GLY A 28 6.03 8.44 0.06
N THR A 29 7.28 8.88 0.14
CA THR A 29 7.87 9.55 1.30
C THR A 29 8.54 10.86 0.89
N PHE A 30 8.79 11.75 1.87
CA PHE A 30 9.55 12.98 1.66
C PHE A 30 11.03 12.71 1.88
N SER A 31 11.84 12.91 0.84
CA SER A 31 13.29 12.84 0.96
C SER A 31 13.89 14.18 1.41
N GLN A 32 14.99 14.13 2.18
CA GLN A 32 15.70 15.32 2.64
C GLN A 32 16.33 16.13 1.50
N ASN A 33 16.55 15.50 0.34
CA ASN A 33 17.08 16.17 -0.86
C ASN A 33 16.03 16.97 -1.65
N GLY A 34 14.78 17.02 -1.15
CA GLY A 34 13.68 17.76 -1.77
C GLY A 34 12.91 17.01 -2.86
N PHE A 35 13.36 15.83 -3.26
CA PHE A 35 12.61 14.98 -4.19
C PHE A 35 11.65 14.05 -3.45
N PRO A 36 10.43 13.82 -3.98
CA PRO A 36 9.57 12.74 -3.49
C PRO A 36 10.22 11.39 -3.84
N TYR A 37 10.24 10.48 -2.87
CA TYR A 37 10.75 9.12 -3.07
C TYR A 37 9.58 8.13 -3.03
N ILE A 38 9.49 7.27 -4.04
CA ILE A 38 8.44 6.26 -4.17
C ILE A 38 9.06 4.88 -4.30
N VAL A 39 8.56 3.91 -3.52
CA VAL A 39 9.03 2.53 -3.54
C VAL A 39 7.86 1.56 -3.58
N PRO A 40 7.85 0.56 -4.51
CA PRO A 40 6.89 -0.53 -4.49
C PRO A 40 7.25 -1.53 -3.38
N MET A 41 6.23 -2.01 -2.65
CA MET A 41 6.42 -2.95 -1.55
C MET A 41 5.24 -3.91 -1.43
N HIS A 42 5.50 -5.15 -1.04
CA HIS A 42 4.45 -6.03 -0.52
C HIS A 42 3.88 -5.46 0.77
N PHE A 43 2.60 -5.62 0.98
CA PHE A 43 1.91 -5.09 2.15
C PHE A 43 0.77 -5.99 2.62
N VAL A 44 0.37 -5.77 3.85
CA VAL A 44 -0.87 -6.30 4.42
C VAL A 44 -1.67 -5.18 5.06
N TYR A 45 -2.99 -5.33 5.03
CA TYR A 45 -3.92 -4.42 5.67
C TYR A 45 -4.69 -5.17 6.75
N PHE A 46 -4.58 -4.71 8.00
CA PHE A 46 -5.37 -5.21 9.13
C PHE A 46 -5.42 -4.16 10.25
N ASP A 47 -6.41 -4.24 11.10
CA ASP A 47 -6.64 -3.30 12.22
C ASP A 47 -6.65 -1.82 11.75
N ASN A 48 -7.21 -1.54 10.56
CA ASN A 48 -7.26 -0.21 9.91
C ASN A 48 -5.88 0.42 9.65
N LYS A 49 -4.85 -0.39 9.47
CA LYS A 49 -3.46 0.02 9.21
C LYS A 49 -2.88 -0.75 8.04
N VAL A 50 -1.92 -0.13 7.37
CA VAL A 50 -1.07 -0.79 6.39
C VAL A 50 0.25 -1.18 7.05
N TYR A 51 0.68 -2.41 6.83
CA TYR A 51 1.98 -2.89 7.29
C TYR A 51 2.83 -3.35 6.12
N LEU A 52 4.08 -2.92 6.15
CA LEU A 52 5.12 -3.21 5.16
C LEU A 52 6.33 -3.80 5.88
N HIS A 53 7.17 -4.55 5.16
CA HIS A 53 8.42 -5.05 5.73
C HIS A 53 9.59 -4.82 4.78
N GLY A 54 10.79 -4.84 5.31
CA GLY A 54 12.00 -4.69 4.51
C GLY A 54 13.28 -4.62 5.34
N LEU A 55 14.34 -4.16 4.69
CA LEU A 55 15.61 -3.94 5.38
C LEU A 55 15.50 -2.78 6.39
N PRO A 56 16.21 -2.86 7.53
CA PRO A 56 16.17 -1.85 8.59
C PRO A 56 16.96 -0.57 8.26
N MET A 57 17.45 -0.47 7.03
CA MET A 57 18.22 0.67 6.53
C MET A 57 17.82 1.04 5.09
N GLY A 58 18.24 2.20 4.64
CA GLY A 58 18.01 2.71 3.30
C GLY A 58 17.02 3.86 3.28
N GLU A 59 16.91 4.50 2.11
CA GLU A 59 16.27 5.81 1.92
C GLU A 59 14.85 5.89 2.48
N LYS A 60 14.02 4.86 2.30
CA LYS A 60 12.67 4.85 2.88
C LYS A 60 12.65 4.95 4.40
N ILE A 61 13.63 4.31 5.08
CA ILE A 61 13.74 4.33 6.54
C ILE A 61 14.21 5.71 7.01
N ASP A 62 15.20 6.29 6.33
CA ASP A 62 15.73 7.62 6.64
C ASP A 62 14.68 8.69 6.40
N ASN A 63 13.91 8.58 5.32
CA ASN A 63 12.80 9.49 5.01
C ASN A 63 11.70 9.43 6.06
N ILE A 64 11.30 8.23 6.53
CA ILE A 64 10.28 8.08 7.60
C ILE A 64 10.77 8.69 8.91
N LYS A 65 12.05 8.53 9.25
CA LYS A 65 12.65 9.17 10.45
C LYS A 65 12.67 10.69 10.34
N TYR A 66 12.87 11.21 9.13
CA TYR A 66 12.87 12.65 8.85
C TYR A 66 11.45 13.24 8.84
N ASN A 67 10.51 12.58 8.17
CA ASN A 67 9.12 13.02 8.03
C ASN A 67 8.19 11.81 7.94
N GLN A 68 7.31 11.67 8.92
CA GLN A 68 6.39 10.54 9.01
C GLN A 68 5.21 10.62 8.04
N ASN A 69 4.96 11.76 7.40
CA ASN A 69 3.87 11.91 6.45
C ASN A 69 4.18 11.10 5.19
N VAL A 70 3.27 10.20 4.84
CA VAL A 70 3.41 9.33 3.67
C VAL A 70 2.12 9.31 2.86
N CYS A 71 2.29 8.97 1.58
CA CYS A 71 1.20 8.56 0.72
C CYS A 71 1.40 7.08 0.38
N PHE A 72 0.35 6.27 0.49
CA PHE A 72 0.38 4.88 0.06
C PHE A 72 -0.71 4.67 -0.98
N GLU A 73 -0.36 4.02 -2.08
CA GLU A 73 -1.22 3.85 -3.24
C GLU A 73 -1.20 2.39 -3.70
N ILE A 74 -2.38 1.91 -4.12
CA ILE A 74 -2.55 0.69 -4.90
C ILE A 74 -3.42 0.99 -6.11
N ASP A 75 -3.08 0.38 -7.25
CA ASP A 75 -3.87 0.47 -8.48
C ASP A 75 -3.91 -0.85 -9.24
N GLU A 76 -4.88 -0.96 -10.10
CA GLU A 76 -4.97 -2.02 -11.10
C GLU A 76 -5.63 -1.48 -12.36
N MET A 77 -5.06 -1.81 -13.49
CA MET A 77 -5.68 -1.65 -14.79
C MET A 77 -6.40 -2.96 -15.14
N LEU A 78 -7.70 -2.88 -15.42
CA LEU A 78 -8.52 -4.05 -15.76
C LEU A 78 -8.61 -4.25 -17.27
N SER A 79 -8.94 -3.19 -18.02
CA SER A 79 -9.04 -3.25 -19.47
C SER A 79 -8.90 -1.88 -20.13
N LEU A 80 -8.67 -1.88 -21.44
CA LEU A 80 -8.89 -0.71 -22.29
C LEU A 80 -10.32 -0.76 -22.82
N LEU A 81 -11.01 0.37 -22.78
CA LEU A 81 -12.38 0.54 -23.29
C LEU A 81 -12.28 1.14 -24.70
N ASP A 82 -11.79 0.33 -25.65
CA ASP A 82 -11.50 0.73 -27.03
C ASP A 82 -12.48 0.18 -28.07
N LYS A 83 -13.38 -0.74 -27.68
CA LYS A 83 -14.34 -1.35 -28.60
C LYS A 83 -15.35 -0.32 -29.14
N GLY A 84 -15.41 -0.18 -30.46
CA GLY A 84 -16.31 0.77 -31.13
C GLY A 84 -15.88 2.23 -31.01
N VAL A 85 -14.66 2.51 -30.57
CA VAL A 85 -14.09 3.84 -30.48
C VAL A 85 -13.40 4.18 -31.79
N GLU A 86 -13.81 5.30 -32.42
CA GLU A 86 -13.24 5.77 -33.70
C GLU A 86 -12.07 6.74 -33.49
N ASN A 87 -12.09 7.53 -32.41
CA ASN A 87 -11.06 8.51 -32.11
C ASN A 87 -10.13 8.01 -31.00
N PRO A 88 -8.79 8.03 -31.18
CA PRO A 88 -7.84 7.58 -30.16
C PRO A 88 -7.99 8.31 -28.80
N CYS A 89 -8.43 9.58 -28.82
CA CYS A 89 -8.62 10.38 -27.60
C CYS A 89 -9.86 9.97 -26.76
N ASP A 90 -10.74 9.14 -27.31
CA ASP A 90 -11.96 8.68 -26.64
C ASP A 90 -11.77 7.32 -25.95
N VAL A 91 -10.64 6.67 -26.18
CA VAL A 91 -10.25 5.44 -25.45
C VAL A 91 -10.12 5.75 -23.96
N ASN A 92 -10.81 4.96 -23.15
CA ASN A 92 -10.76 5.04 -21.71
C ASN A 92 -10.11 3.77 -21.13
N THR A 93 -9.74 3.83 -19.86
CA THR A 93 -9.18 2.69 -19.13
C THR A 93 -10.13 2.30 -18.00
N GLU A 94 -10.48 1.03 -17.96
CA GLU A 94 -11.15 0.46 -16.78
C GLU A 94 -10.09 0.22 -15.71
N PHE A 95 -10.29 0.80 -14.53
CA PHE A 95 -9.32 0.71 -13.44
C PHE A 95 -9.98 0.81 -12.06
N ASN A 96 -9.26 0.34 -11.07
CA ASN A 96 -9.46 0.68 -9.66
C ASN A 96 -8.18 1.29 -9.10
N SER A 97 -8.32 2.24 -8.18
CA SER A 97 -7.19 2.79 -7.42
C SER A 97 -7.61 3.17 -6.01
N VAL A 98 -6.71 3.03 -5.05
CA VAL A 98 -6.88 3.51 -3.67
C VAL A 98 -5.66 4.31 -3.28
N ILE A 99 -5.89 5.56 -2.87
CA ILE A 99 -4.84 6.45 -2.39
C ILE A 99 -5.11 6.75 -0.92
N MET A 100 -4.10 6.51 -0.09
CA MET A 100 -4.12 6.75 1.35
C MET A 100 -3.05 7.77 1.73
N GLN A 101 -3.41 8.68 2.63
CA GLN A 101 -2.47 9.55 3.32
C GLN A 101 -2.43 9.13 4.79
N GLY A 102 -1.25 9.12 5.38
CA GLY A 102 -1.09 8.69 6.76
C GLY A 102 0.27 9.01 7.34
N HIS A 103 0.49 8.50 8.54
CA HIS A 103 1.76 8.62 9.24
C HIS A 103 2.43 7.25 9.33
N ALA A 104 3.68 7.16 8.85
CA ALA A 104 4.48 5.96 8.92
C ALA A 104 5.36 5.92 10.17
N PHE A 105 5.42 4.74 10.77
CA PHE A 105 6.24 4.46 11.95
C PHE A 105 7.03 3.19 11.75
N ILE A 106 8.29 3.17 12.20
CA ILE A 106 9.07 1.95 12.31
C ILE A 106 8.65 1.26 13.60
N VAL A 107 8.17 0.03 13.49
CA VAL A 107 7.64 -0.73 14.62
C VAL A 107 8.80 -1.33 15.42
N ASP A 108 8.91 -0.97 16.70
CA ASP A 108 9.91 -1.53 17.62
C ASP A 108 9.34 -2.65 18.49
N ASN A 109 8.03 -2.67 18.73
CA ASN A 109 7.38 -3.68 19.55
C ASN A 109 7.47 -5.07 18.89
N PHE A 110 8.08 -6.03 19.60
CA PHE A 110 8.29 -7.39 19.10
C PHE A 110 6.98 -8.09 18.69
N TYR A 111 5.96 -8.01 19.50
CA TYR A 111 4.67 -8.69 19.24
C TYR A 111 3.94 -8.10 18.05
N GLU A 112 3.99 -6.78 17.87
CA GLU A 112 3.42 -6.12 16.70
C GLU A 112 4.21 -6.48 15.43
N LYS A 113 5.55 -6.49 15.49
CA LYS A 113 6.41 -6.95 14.37
C LYS A 113 6.08 -8.39 13.99
N HIS A 114 6.01 -9.29 14.99
CA HIS A 114 5.69 -10.70 14.77
C HIS A 114 4.33 -10.85 14.10
N LYS A 115 3.28 -10.17 14.63
CA LYS A 115 1.92 -10.19 14.06
C LYS A 115 1.91 -9.71 12.61
N ALA A 116 2.58 -8.62 12.31
CA ALA A 116 2.66 -8.08 10.95
C ALA A 116 3.36 -9.04 9.99
N LEU A 117 4.51 -9.60 10.38
CA LEU A 117 5.24 -10.58 9.57
C LEU A 117 4.43 -11.87 9.37
N PHE A 118 3.73 -12.34 10.39
CA PHE A 118 2.81 -13.49 10.28
C PHE A 118 1.70 -13.21 9.26
N LYS A 119 1.08 -12.04 9.29
CA LYS A 119 0.07 -11.64 8.31
C LYS A 119 0.63 -11.51 6.88
N ILE A 120 1.88 -11.15 6.73
CA ILE A 120 2.57 -11.15 5.43
C ILE A 120 2.76 -12.59 4.92
N ILE A 121 3.20 -13.51 5.79
CA ILE A 121 3.31 -14.94 5.45
C ILE A 121 1.93 -15.51 5.07
N GLU A 122 0.90 -15.22 5.86
CA GLU A 122 -0.47 -15.66 5.59
C GLU A 122 -0.96 -15.23 4.20
N LYS A 123 -0.63 -14.01 3.77
CA LYS A 123 -1.04 -13.48 2.47
C LYS A 123 -0.22 -14.02 1.31
N PHE A 124 1.11 -14.08 1.44
CA PHE A 124 2.02 -14.32 0.31
C PHE A 124 2.59 -15.74 0.24
N THR A 125 2.71 -16.41 1.39
CA THR A 125 3.31 -17.76 1.49
C THR A 125 2.58 -18.65 2.50
N PRO A 126 1.24 -18.83 2.34
CA PRO A 126 0.41 -19.52 3.34
C PRO A 126 0.88 -20.96 3.64
N HIS A 127 1.56 -21.61 2.71
CA HIS A 127 2.16 -22.94 2.90
C HIS A 127 3.29 -22.97 3.93
N LEU A 128 3.76 -21.81 4.41
CA LEU A 128 4.81 -21.68 5.44
C LEU A 128 4.26 -21.27 6.82
N LEU A 129 2.93 -21.17 6.98
CA LEU A 129 2.32 -20.71 8.24
C LEU A 129 2.63 -21.58 9.45
N GLU A 130 2.86 -22.89 9.26
CA GLU A 130 3.22 -23.80 10.34
C GLU A 130 4.69 -23.65 10.81
N LYS A 131 5.49 -22.89 10.07
CA LYS A 131 6.89 -22.66 10.43
C LYS A 131 7.01 -21.46 11.34
N GLU A 132 7.70 -21.65 12.45
CA GLU A 132 8.04 -20.56 13.37
C GLU A 132 8.95 -19.52 12.67
N ILE A 133 8.68 -18.22 12.89
CA ILE A 133 9.57 -17.15 12.44
C ILE A 133 10.69 -17.02 13.47
N PRO A 134 11.96 -17.28 13.10
CA PRO A 134 13.06 -17.18 14.06
C PRO A 134 13.19 -15.76 14.63
N ARG A 135 13.35 -15.62 15.94
CA ARG A 135 13.46 -14.32 16.63
C ARG A 135 14.48 -13.40 15.97
N LYS A 136 15.65 -13.92 15.60
CA LYS A 136 16.71 -13.16 14.90
C LYS A 136 16.21 -12.53 13.60
N MET A 137 15.30 -13.20 12.88
CA MET A 137 14.71 -12.67 11.64
C MET A 137 13.71 -11.56 11.93
N ILE A 138 12.92 -11.71 13.00
CA ILE A 138 12.00 -10.66 13.44
C ILE A 138 12.77 -9.40 13.85
N ASP A 139 13.81 -9.57 14.67
CA ASP A 139 14.64 -8.46 15.15
C ASP A 139 15.36 -7.75 14.00
N GLY A 140 15.88 -8.50 13.03
CA GLY A 140 16.62 -7.98 11.87
C GLY A 140 15.75 -7.40 10.73
N THR A 141 14.43 -7.54 10.79
CA THR A 141 13.51 -7.02 9.76
C THR A 141 12.88 -5.71 10.22
N ALA A 142 12.93 -4.67 9.38
CA ALA A 142 12.10 -3.49 9.62
C ALA A 142 10.64 -3.79 9.27
N VAL A 143 9.75 -3.49 10.19
CA VAL A 143 8.30 -3.42 9.94
C VAL A 143 7.89 -1.96 9.99
N ILE A 144 7.24 -1.50 8.94
CA ILE A 144 6.70 -0.14 8.83
C ILE A 144 5.19 -0.24 8.98
N ARG A 145 4.62 0.53 9.90
CA ARG A 145 3.19 0.70 10.07
C ARG A 145 2.77 2.06 9.54
N ILE A 146 1.68 2.11 8.76
CA ILE A 146 1.06 3.36 8.32
C ILE A 146 -0.30 3.47 9.01
N ASP A 147 -0.44 4.47 9.87
CA ASP A 147 -1.70 4.88 10.48
C ASP A 147 -2.43 5.80 9.50
N ILE A 148 -3.59 5.35 8.98
CA ILE A 148 -4.29 6.00 7.88
C ILE A 148 -5.09 7.20 8.40
N VAL A 149 -4.83 8.38 7.84
CA VAL A 149 -5.57 9.63 8.12
C VAL A 149 -6.68 9.85 7.10
N LYS A 150 -6.42 9.52 5.83
CA LYS A 150 -7.37 9.71 4.74
C LYS A 150 -7.22 8.57 3.74
N CYS A 151 -8.35 8.07 3.27
CA CYS A 151 -8.41 7.02 2.25
C CYS A 151 -9.46 7.39 1.18
N VAL A 152 -9.09 7.29 -0.08
CA VAL A 152 -9.99 7.54 -1.22
C VAL A 152 -9.78 6.44 -2.25
N GLY A 153 -10.84 5.70 -2.54
CA GLY A 153 -10.88 4.72 -3.63
C GLY A 153 -11.61 5.31 -4.84
N ARG A 154 -11.11 5.00 -6.04
CA ARG A 154 -11.72 5.41 -7.31
C ARG A 154 -11.75 4.26 -8.28
N TYR A 155 -12.75 4.29 -9.17
CA TYR A 155 -12.86 3.38 -10.30
C TYR A 155 -13.28 4.10 -11.56
N TYR A 156 -13.09 3.45 -12.70
CA TYR A 156 -13.75 3.75 -13.97
C TYR A 156 -14.07 2.44 -14.67
N LYS A 157 -15.25 2.35 -15.29
CA LYS A 157 -15.74 1.23 -16.10
C LYS A 157 -16.79 1.69 -17.12
#